data_379c5e7ae30835524bf70a403ee3faa0
#
_entry.id   379c5e7ae30835524bf70a403ee3faa0
#
_cell.length_a   1.000
_cell.length_b   1.000
_cell.length_c   1.000
_cell.angle_alpha   90.00
_cell.angle_beta   90.00
_cell.angle_gamma   90.00
#
_symmetry.space_group_name_H-M   'P 1'
#
loop_
_entity.id
_entity.type
_entity.pdbx_description
1 polymer ?
#
loop_
_entity_poly.entity_id
_entity_poly.type
_entity_poly.pdbx_seq_one_letter_code
_entity_poly.pdbx_strand_id
1 'polypeptide(L)'
;MNRLSLTQEFSVPYKYEVFFTENLFEKENTLFKDFIVNFGNKDFQKKVLFVVDEFVAKSHKNLTSQIVAYFNHENFAELMPEILVLEGGENCKNDPRYYEEVIRAINEHGIDRHSFVACIGGGALLDMVGYAAGISHRGVKLIRIPTTVLSQNDSGVGVKNAVNYLGKKNFLGTFAPPVAVFNDMQFLESLGERDLRGGLAEAIKVALIKDIEFFKWIIAHIEELIAGNKRVMQEQIFRCAKLHLQHIASGDPFETGSARPLDFGHWAAHKLEYLSDFQIRHGEAVAIGICLDSLYSYLKGYISQKEAESVVYLFQDLGFATFHTALAENDKINLFNGLNEF
;
A
#
# COMPACT_ATOMS: atom_id res chain seq x y z
N MET A 1 22.16 14.64 45.09
CA MET A 1 21.72 13.29 44.73
C MET A 1 22.43 12.87 43.45
N ASN A 2 23.25 11.81 43.51
CA ASN A 2 23.85 11.25 42.31
C ASN A 2 22.72 10.66 41.45
N ARG A 3 22.55 11.19 40.23
CA ARG A 3 21.61 10.57 39.27
C ARG A 3 22.23 9.27 38.75
N LEU A 4 21.62 8.15 39.11
CA LEU A 4 21.94 6.86 38.52
C LEU A 4 21.12 6.71 37.22
N SER A 5 21.76 6.38 36.12
CA SER A 5 21.13 6.09 34.85
C SER A 5 21.86 4.95 34.16
N LEU A 6 21.10 4.11 33.42
CA LEU A 6 21.62 3.10 32.53
C LEU A 6 21.14 3.44 31.11
N THR A 7 22.03 3.37 30.15
CA THR A 7 21.72 3.58 28.74
C THR A 7 21.82 2.21 28.03
N GLN A 8 20.78 1.87 27.27
CA GLN A 8 20.77 0.68 26.42
C GLN A 8 20.62 1.11 24.97
N GLU A 9 21.51 0.61 24.12
CA GLU A 9 21.49 0.84 22.68
C GLU A 9 21.56 -0.51 21.95
N PHE A 10 20.67 -0.73 20.99
CA PHE A 10 20.70 -1.89 20.10
C PHE A 10 19.94 -1.58 18.80
N SER A 11 20.25 -2.33 17.73
CA SER A 11 19.57 -2.24 16.46
C SER A 11 18.91 -3.56 16.10
N VAL A 12 17.78 -3.50 15.41
CA VAL A 12 17.09 -4.68 14.88
C VAL A 12 17.06 -4.57 13.36
N PRO A 13 17.80 -5.41 12.63
CA PRO A 13 17.77 -5.40 11.18
C PRO A 13 16.45 -6.03 10.68
N TYR A 14 15.76 -5.32 9.77
CA TYR A 14 14.64 -5.86 9.01
C TYR A 14 15.08 -6.21 7.59
N LYS A 15 14.65 -7.36 7.10
CA LYS A 15 14.81 -7.77 5.71
C LYS A 15 13.53 -8.41 5.23
N TYR A 16 13.00 -7.95 4.11
CA TYR A 16 11.90 -8.59 3.39
C TYR A 16 12.14 -8.46 1.89
N GLU A 17 11.44 -9.28 1.12
CA GLU A 17 11.55 -9.31 -0.33
C GLU A 17 10.21 -8.95 -0.96
N VAL A 18 10.26 -8.20 -2.06
CA VAL A 18 9.10 -7.89 -2.89
C VAL A 18 9.27 -8.67 -4.20
N PHE A 19 8.41 -9.64 -4.40
CA PHE A 19 8.39 -10.49 -5.57
C PHE A 19 7.39 -9.94 -6.59
N PHE A 20 7.74 -10.04 -7.87
CA PHE A 20 6.86 -9.72 -8.98
C PHE A 20 6.58 -11.01 -9.73
N THR A 21 5.32 -11.39 -9.85
CA THR A 21 4.89 -12.69 -10.37
C THR A 21 3.57 -12.56 -11.12
N GLU A 22 3.13 -13.67 -11.66
CA GLU A 22 1.81 -13.85 -12.26
C GLU A 22 1.29 -15.23 -11.86
N ASN A 23 -0.01 -15.33 -11.53
CA ASN A 23 -0.66 -16.58 -11.14
C ASN A 23 0.00 -17.27 -9.93
N LEU A 24 0.11 -16.57 -8.82
CA LEU A 24 0.85 -16.99 -7.61
C LEU A 24 0.42 -18.36 -7.08
N PHE A 25 -0.86 -18.71 -7.19
CA PHE A 25 -1.42 -19.96 -6.68
C PHE A 25 -1.69 -21.02 -7.76
N GLU A 26 -1.13 -20.84 -8.96
CA GLU A 26 -1.08 -21.91 -9.94
C GLU A 26 -0.03 -22.97 -9.55
N LYS A 27 -0.31 -24.22 -9.89
CA LYS A 27 0.52 -25.37 -9.47
C LYS A 27 1.98 -25.26 -9.87
N GLU A 28 2.25 -24.70 -11.04
CA GLU A 28 3.58 -24.53 -11.61
C GLU A 28 4.35 -23.36 -10.98
N ASN A 29 3.68 -22.45 -10.25
CA ASN A 29 4.31 -21.33 -9.57
C ASN A 29 4.73 -21.73 -8.15
N THR A 30 5.99 -22.06 -7.97
CA THR A 30 6.50 -22.51 -6.66
C THR A 30 6.88 -21.36 -5.71
N LEU A 31 6.78 -20.11 -6.14
CA LEU A 31 7.36 -18.95 -5.46
C LEU A 31 6.88 -18.80 -4.01
N PHE A 32 5.56 -18.89 -3.78
CA PHE A 32 4.98 -18.78 -2.43
C PHE A 32 5.41 -19.94 -1.53
N LYS A 33 5.35 -21.16 -2.04
CA LYS A 33 5.82 -22.37 -1.35
C LYS A 33 7.29 -22.24 -0.98
N ASP A 34 8.15 -21.93 -1.96
CA ASP A 34 9.59 -21.84 -1.76
C ASP A 34 9.93 -20.78 -0.71
N PHE A 35 9.22 -19.66 -0.69
CA PHE A 35 9.36 -18.67 0.37
C PHE A 35 8.98 -19.25 1.74
N ILE A 36 7.81 -19.86 1.89
CA ILE A 36 7.34 -20.43 3.16
C ILE A 36 8.32 -21.51 3.67
N VAL A 37 8.73 -22.44 2.81
CA VAL A 37 9.65 -23.54 3.18
C VAL A 37 10.99 -23.00 3.68
N ASN A 38 11.54 -22.00 3.01
CA ASN A 38 12.87 -21.47 3.30
C ASN A 38 12.88 -20.38 4.39
N PHE A 39 11.73 -19.86 4.81
CA PHE A 39 11.67 -18.81 5.80
C PHE A 39 11.88 -19.34 7.23
N GLY A 40 12.84 -18.77 7.97
CA GLY A 40 13.07 -19.05 9.39
C GLY A 40 13.49 -20.48 9.71
N ASN A 41 13.16 -20.96 10.91
CA ASN A 41 13.52 -22.32 11.34
C ASN A 41 12.61 -23.37 10.67
N LYS A 42 13.21 -24.40 10.10
CA LYS A 42 12.52 -25.49 9.38
C LYS A 42 11.93 -26.55 10.31
N ASP A 43 12.31 -26.57 11.58
CA ASP A 43 11.83 -27.56 12.55
C ASP A 43 10.41 -27.27 13.06
N PHE A 44 9.91 -26.05 12.83
CA PHE A 44 8.57 -25.67 13.24
C PHE A 44 7.55 -25.87 12.12
N GLN A 45 6.44 -26.50 12.44
CA GLN A 45 5.28 -26.52 11.54
C GLN A 45 4.76 -25.10 11.38
N LYS A 46 4.65 -24.66 10.14
CA LYS A 46 4.20 -23.31 9.78
C LYS A 46 2.72 -23.36 9.45
N LYS A 47 1.97 -22.43 10.01
CA LYS A 47 0.55 -22.24 9.73
C LYS A 47 0.37 -20.97 8.88
N VAL A 48 -0.58 -20.96 7.99
CA VAL A 48 -0.93 -19.78 7.18
C VAL A 48 -2.43 -19.52 7.27
N LEU A 49 -2.78 -18.37 7.83
CA LEU A 49 -4.14 -17.83 7.84
C LEU A 49 -4.28 -16.84 6.70
N PHE A 50 -5.24 -17.06 5.79
CA PHE A 50 -5.53 -16.12 4.73
C PHE A 50 -6.66 -15.16 5.09
N VAL A 51 -6.46 -13.89 4.72
CA VAL A 51 -7.49 -12.84 4.73
C VAL A 51 -7.58 -12.30 3.31
N VAL A 52 -8.77 -12.31 2.72
CA VAL A 52 -9.01 -11.96 1.32
C VAL A 52 -10.05 -10.84 1.24
N ASP A 53 -9.80 -9.86 0.42
CA ASP A 53 -10.74 -8.80 0.09
C ASP A 53 -12.00 -9.39 -0.58
N GLU A 54 -13.17 -9.00 -0.12
CA GLU A 54 -14.45 -9.51 -0.63
C GLU A 54 -14.64 -9.23 -2.14
N PHE A 55 -14.23 -8.06 -2.61
CA PHE A 55 -14.28 -7.72 -4.03
C PHE A 55 -13.35 -8.62 -4.85
N VAL A 56 -12.14 -8.88 -4.34
CA VAL A 56 -11.17 -9.79 -4.98
C VAL A 56 -11.71 -11.21 -5.01
N ALA A 57 -12.28 -11.70 -3.92
CA ALA A 57 -12.89 -13.03 -3.87
C ALA A 57 -14.08 -13.18 -4.85
N LYS A 58 -14.89 -12.13 -5.01
CA LYS A 58 -16.01 -12.10 -5.97
C LYS A 58 -15.53 -12.04 -7.43
N SER A 59 -14.47 -11.29 -7.70
CA SER A 59 -13.91 -11.11 -9.05
C SER A 59 -13.12 -12.34 -9.52
N HIS A 60 -12.39 -12.96 -8.59
CA HIS A 60 -11.58 -14.17 -8.82
C HIS A 60 -12.24 -15.39 -8.15
N LYS A 61 -13.38 -15.84 -8.69
CA LYS A 61 -14.26 -16.86 -8.07
C LYS A 61 -13.57 -18.16 -7.66
N ASN A 62 -12.47 -18.50 -8.30
CA ASN A 62 -11.72 -19.72 -8.03
C ASN A 62 -10.56 -19.50 -7.03
N LEU A 63 -10.31 -18.28 -6.58
CA LEU A 63 -9.12 -17.95 -5.78
C LEU A 63 -9.02 -18.80 -4.51
N THR A 64 -10.09 -18.89 -3.73
CA THR A 64 -10.07 -19.67 -2.48
C THR A 64 -9.84 -21.16 -2.71
N SER A 65 -10.46 -21.72 -3.76
CA SER A 65 -10.24 -23.12 -4.15
C SER A 65 -8.85 -23.37 -4.72
N GLN A 66 -8.28 -22.41 -5.45
CA GLN A 66 -6.89 -22.46 -5.92
C GLN A 66 -5.90 -22.45 -4.76
N ILE A 67 -6.10 -21.59 -3.76
CA ILE A 67 -5.27 -21.57 -2.53
C ILE A 67 -5.33 -22.94 -1.84
N VAL A 68 -6.52 -23.49 -1.63
CA VAL A 68 -6.68 -24.81 -1.00
C VAL A 68 -5.99 -25.91 -1.83
N ALA A 69 -6.19 -25.92 -3.15
CA ALA A 69 -5.55 -26.90 -4.05
C ALA A 69 -4.01 -26.77 -4.05
N TYR A 70 -3.50 -25.55 -4.04
CA TYR A 70 -2.07 -25.25 -3.99
C TYR A 70 -1.41 -25.81 -2.73
N PHE A 71 -2.02 -25.61 -1.55
CA PHE A 71 -1.51 -26.14 -0.30
C PHE A 71 -1.59 -27.66 -0.20
N ASN A 72 -2.67 -28.24 -0.69
CA ASN A 72 -2.88 -29.71 -0.66
C ASN A 72 -1.92 -30.45 -1.60
N HIS A 73 -1.48 -29.81 -2.67
CA HIS A 73 -0.62 -30.44 -3.67
C HIS A 73 0.73 -30.89 -3.11
N GLU A 74 1.34 -30.10 -2.22
CA GLU A 74 2.71 -30.32 -1.78
C GLU A 74 2.90 -30.33 -0.26
N ASN A 75 1.85 -30.12 0.50
CA ASN A 75 1.82 -30.22 1.98
C ASN A 75 3.02 -29.54 2.68
N PHE A 76 3.36 -28.31 2.24
CA PHE A 76 4.54 -27.57 2.70
C PHE A 76 4.30 -26.73 3.97
N ALA A 77 3.04 -26.45 4.28
CA ALA A 77 2.59 -25.73 5.45
C ALA A 77 1.11 -26.07 5.74
N GLU A 78 0.66 -25.82 6.95
CA GLU A 78 -0.73 -25.99 7.35
C GLU A 78 -1.54 -24.76 6.93
N LEU A 79 -2.45 -24.94 5.98
CA LEU A 79 -3.46 -23.93 5.66
C LEU A 79 -4.56 -23.97 6.76
N MET A 80 -4.88 -22.81 7.32
CA MET A 80 -6.02 -22.76 8.24
C MET A 80 -7.31 -23.07 7.48
N PRO A 81 -8.24 -23.81 8.11
CA PRO A 81 -9.46 -24.27 7.44
C PRO A 81 -10.38 -23.15 7.01
N GLU A 82 -10.28 -22.00 7.66
CA GLU A 82 -11.03 -20.80 7.35
C GLU A 82 -10.15 -19.81 6.59
N ILE A 83 -10.62 -19.37 5.41
CA ILE A 83 -10.12 -18.21 4.69
C ILE A 83 -11.08 -17.06 5.00
N LEU A 84 -10.62 -16.07 5.76
CA LEU A 84 -11.44 -14.90 6.09
C LEU A 84 -11.68 -14.07 4.82
N VAL A 85 -12.93 -13.78 4.50
CA VAL A 85 -13.30 -12.87 3.42
C VAL A 85 -13.92 -11.63 4.04
N LEU A 86 -13.21 -10.52 3.96
CA LEU A 86 -13.59 -9.26 4.61
C LEU A 86 -13.83 -8.15 3.58
N GLU A 87 -14.71 -7.22 3.92
CA GLU A 87 -14.90 -6.00 3.13
C GLU A 87 -13.59 -5.23 3.02
N GLY A 88 -13.21 -4.84 1.81
CA GLY A 88 -12.05 -3.98 1.55
C GLY A 88 -12.40 -2.50 1.50
N GLY A 89 -11.45 -1.70 0.99
CA GLY A 89 -11.58 -0.25 0.93
C GLY A 89 -11.41 0.42 2.29
N GLU A 90 -11.54 1.76 2.35
CA GLU A 90 -11.25 2.52 3.57
C GLU A 90 -12.22 2.21 4.73
N ASN A 91 -13.41 1.68 4.43
CA ASN A 91 -14.40 1.30 5.43
C ASN A 91 -13.87 0.25 6.42
N CYS A 92 -13.06 -0.71 5.96
CA CYS A 92 -12.51 -1.72 6.85
C CYS A 92 -11.58 -1.16 7.94
N LYS A 93 -11.03 0.05 7.72
CA LYS A 93 -10.19 0.74 8.71
C LYS A 93 -11.00 1.54 9.73
N ASN A 94 -12.26 1.84 9.43
CA ASN A 94 -13.14 2.64 10.30
C ASN A 94 -13.90 1.81 11.35
N ASP A 95 -14.03 0.50 11.13
CA ASP A 95 -14.81 -0.38 11.99
C ASP A 95 -13.91 -1.38 12.73
N PRO A 96 -13.81 -1.26 14.06
CA PRO A 96 -12.99 -2.16 14.88
C PRO A 96 -13.29 -3.64 14.70
N ARG A 97 -14.52 -4.00 14.33
CA ARG A 97 -14.94 -5.41 14.18
C ARG A 97 -14.06 -6.16 13.17
N TYR A 98 -13.57 -5.50 12.12
CA TYR A 98 -12.73 -6.14 11.11
C TYR A 98 -11.36 -6.57 11.65
N TYR A 99 -10.63 -5.69 12.33
CA TYR A 99 -9.34 -6.10 12.89
C TYR A 99 -9.50 -7.03 14.10
N GLU A 100 -10.58 -6.91 14.89
CA GLU A 100 -10.90 -7.82 15.97
C GLU A 100 -11.22 -9.23 15.46
N GLU A 101 -11.88 -9.35 14.29
CA GLU A 101 -12.15 -10.63 13.64
C GLU A 101 -10.84 -11.32 13.22
N VAL A 102 -9.90 -10.58 12.64
CA VAL A 102 -8.57 -11.12 12.33
C VAL A 102 -7.83 -11.57 13.60
N ILE A 103 -7.85 -10.77 14.68
CA ILE A 103 -7.24 -11.13 15.97
C ILE A 103 -7.88 -12.39 16.55
N ARG A 104 -9.21 -12.51 16.48
CA ARG A 104 -9.94 -13.69 16.92
C ARG A 104 -9.51 -14.94 16.15
N ALA A 105 -9.44 -14.86 14.83
CA ALA A 105 -8.98 -15.97 14.00
C ALA A 105 -7.52 -16.36 14.29
N ILE A 106 -6.63 -15.38 14.53
CA ILE A 106 -5.24 -15.64 14.98
C ILE A 106 -5.25 -16.47 16.27
N ASN A 107 -6.11 -16.12 17.25
CA ASN A 107 -6.21 -16.84 18.51
C ASN A 107 -6.83 -18.23 18.34
N GLU A 108 -7.94 -18.35 17.62
CA GLU A 108 -8.69 -19.60 17.47
C GLU A 108 -7.90 -20.67 16.71
N HIS A 109 -7.14 -20.26 15.70
CA HIS A 109 -6.29 -21.16 14.91
C HIS A 109 -4.87 -21.34 15.49
N GLY A 110 -4.56 -20.69 16.61
CA GLY A 110 -3.25 -20.80 17.25
C GLY A 110 -2.12 -20.35 16.32
N ILE A 111 -2.33 -19.22 15.62
CA ILE A 111 -1.31 -18.57 14.80
C ILE A 111 -0.29 -17.92 15.73
N ASP A 112 0.92 -18.42 15.71
CA ASP A 112 2.00 -17.99 16.58
C ASP A 112 3.07 -17.16 15.83
N ARG A 113 4.19 -16.89 16.47
CA ARG A 113 5.32 -16.16 15.88
C ARG A 113 6.10 -16.92 14.81
N HIS A 114 5.85 -18.21 14.62
CA HIS A 114 6.42 -19.03 13.56
C HIS A 114 5.52 -19.15 12.34
N SER A 115 4.28 -18.72 12.49
CA SER A 115 3.20 -18.80 11.53
C SER A 115 2.98 -17.47 10.80
N PHE A 116 2.08 -17.46 9.82
CA PHE A 116 1.86 -16.31 8.94
C PHE A 116 0.39 -15.92 8.86
N VAL A 117 0.14 -14.63 8.75
CA VAL A 117 -1.09 -14.08 8.20
C VAL A 117 -0.77 -13.60 6.79
N ALA A 118 -1.47 -14.15 5.78
CA ALA A 118 -1.35 -13.75 4.39
C ALA A 118 -2.59 -12.93 3.99
N CYS A 119 -2.40 -11.68 3.59
CA CYS A 119 -3.48 -10.78 3.20
C CYS A 119 -3.46 -10.53 1.70
N ILE A 120 -4.60 -10.80 1.03
CA ILE A 120 -4.83 -10.55 -0.39
C ILE A 120 -5.84 -9.40 -0.51
N GLY A 121 -5.39 -8.20 -0.94
CA GLY A 121 -6.30 -7.06 -1.04
C GLY A 121 -5.63 -5.75 -1.41
N GLY A 122 -6.42 -4.69 -1.42
CA GLY A 122 -5.95 -3.32 -1.59
C GLY A 122 -5.28 -2.76 -0.34
N GLY A 123 -4.65 -1.58 -0.46
CA GLY A 123 -3.85 -0.96 0.59
C GLY A 123 -4.56 -0.85 1.95
N ALA A 124 -5.84 -0.48 1.98
CA ALA A 124 -6.58 -0.33 3.23
C ALA A 124 -6.73 -1.66 3.99
N LEU A 125 -7.07 -2.77 3.28
CA LEU A 125 -7.15 -4.09 3.90
C LEU A 125 -5.78 -4.58 4.36
N LEU A 126 -4.73 -4.35 3.55
CA LEU A 126 -3.34 -4.70 3.92
C LEU A 126 -2.91 -3.98 5.21
N ASP A 127 -3.25 -2.70 5.36
CA ASP A 127 -2.96 -1.90 6.55
C ASP A 127 -3.68 -2.42 7.79
N MET A 128 -4.99 -2.68 7.66
CA MET A 128 -5.82 -3.15 8.77
C MET A 128 -5.39 -4.55 9.24
N VAL A 129 -5.19 -5.49 8.31
CA VAL A 129 -4.72 -6.84 8.63
C VAL A 129 -3.29 -6.80 9.19
N GLY A 130 -2.43 -5.94 8.63
CA GLY A 130 -1.09 -5.72 9.14
C GLY A 130 -1.06 -5.15 10.56
N TYR A 131 -1.99 -4.25 10.88
CA TYR A 131 -2.18 -3.76 12.24
C TYR A 131 -2.59 -4.90 13.19
N ALA A 132 -3.61 -5.69 12.83
CA ALA A 132 -4.06 -6.83 13.63
C ALA A 132 -2.94 -7.86 13.88
N ALA A 133 -2.18 -8.22 12.84
CA ALA A 133 -1.03 -9.11 12.94
C ALA A 133 0.10 -8.51 13.80
N GLY A 134 0.40 -7.21 13.61
CA GLY A 134 1.46 -6.50 14.31
C GLY A 134 1.26 -6.40 15.82
N ILE A 135 0.02 -6.24 16.28
CA ILE A 135 -0.29 -6.17 17.71
C ILE A 135 -0.52 -7.56 18.36
N SER A 136 -0.80 -8.59 17.57
CA SER A 136 -0.98 -9.96 18.03
C SER A 136 0.37 -10.60 18.37
N HIS A 137 0.51 -11.20 19.54
CA HIS A 137 1.75 -11.84 20.03
C HIS A 137 3.02 -10.97 19.93
N ARG A 138 2.91 -9.64 19.90
CA ARG A 138 4.00 -8.68 19.66
C ARG A 138 4.61 -8.80 18.25
N GLY A 139 3.82 -9.19 17.28
CA GLY A 139 4.17 -9.32 15.87
C GLY A 139 4.06 -10.74 15.35
N VAL A 140 2.91 -11.06 14.73
CA VAL A 140 2.75 -12.22 13.84
C VAL A 140 3.28 -11.84 12.46
N LYS A 141 3.90 -12.80 11.76
CA LYS A 141 4.48 -12.54 10.44
C LYS A 141 3.40 -12.25 9.40
N LEU A 142 3.54 -11.11 8.73
CA LEU A 142 2.62 -10.67 7.68
C LEU A 142 3.23 -10.97 6.30
N ILE A 143 2.45 -11.63 5.44
CA ILE A 143 2.68 -11.69 3.99
C ILE A 143 1.64 -10.82 3.32
N ARG A 144 2.06 -9.93 2.43
CA ARG A 144 1.16 -9.09 1.66
C ARG A 144 1.08 -9.56 0.22
N ILE A 145 -0.14 -9.60 -0.31
CA ILE A 145 -0.43 -9.90 -1.71
C ILE A 145 -1.33 -8.76 -2.24
N PRO A 146 -0.70 -7.64 -2.65
CA PRO A 146 -1.40 -6.46 -3.10
C PRO A 146 -2.18 -6.70 -4.38
N THR A 147 -3.40 -6.15 -4.47
CA THR A 147 -4.30 -6.39 -5.60
C THR A 147 -4.68 -5.13 -6.39
N THR A 148 -4.13 -3.98 -6.06
CA THR A 148 -4.34 -2.73 -6.81
C THR A 148 -2.99 -2.14 -7.25
N VAL A 149 -2.98 -1.32 -8.31
CA VAL A 149 -1.76 -0.65 -8.77
C VAL A 149 -1.13 0.15 -7.62
N LEU A 150 -1.96 0.92 -6.88
CA LEU A 150 -1.52 1.71 -5.74
C LEU A 150 -0.88 0.85 -4.64
N SER A 151 -1.45 -0.31 -4.32
CA SER A 151 -0.88 -1.17 -3.30
C SER A 151 0.36 -1.94 -3.76
N GLN A 152 0.48 -2.25 -5.06
CA GLN A 152 1.66 -2.91 -5.59
C GLN A 152 2.87 -1.98 -5.72
N ASN A 153 2.65 -0.69 -5.96
CA ASN A 153 3.72 0.26 -6.21
C ASN A 153 4.12 1.11 -4.99
N ASP A 154 3.24 1.23 -3.98
CA ASP A 154 3.43 2.12 -2.82
C ASP A 154 3.01 1.46 -1.50
N SER A 155 1.73 1.50 -1.14
CA SER A 155 1.27 1.17 0.22
C SER A 155 1.52 -0.28 0.63
N GLY A 156 1.41 -1.23 -0.28
CA GLY A 156 1.63 -2.65 0.02
C GLY A 156 3.09 -3.03 0.17
N VAL A 157 4.04 -2.28 -0.41
CA VAL A 157 5.48 -2.53 -0.28
C VAL A 157 6.11 -1.82 0.92
N GLY A 158 5.35 -0.91 1.57
CA GLY A 158 5.80 -0.14 2.72
C GLY A 158 5.85 -0.95 4.02
N VAL A 159 6.19 -0.24 5.12
CA VAL A 159 6.39 -0.84 6.46
C VAL A 159 5.32 -0.43 7.47
N LYS A 160 4.38 0.42 7.06
CA LYS A 160 3.32 0.98 7.89
C LYS A 160 2.09 0.09 7.87
N ASN A 161 1.39 0.04 9.01
CA ASN A 161 0.08 -0.59 9.14
C ASN A 161 -0.77 0.30 10.05
N ALA A 162 -2.03 0.51 9.72
CA ALA A 162 -2.86 1.41 10.50
C ALA A 162 -4.36 1.12 10.36
N VAL A 163 -5.11 1.61 11.34
CA VAL A 163 -6.57 1.74 11.32
C VAL A 163 -6.97 3.15 11.69
N ASN A 164 -8.16 3.56 11.29
CA ASN A 164 -8.72 4.85 11.63
C ASN A 164 -9.34 4.78 13.03
N TYR A 165 -9.24 5.84 13.80
CA TYR A 165 -9.79 5.89 15.15
C TYR A 165 -10.13 7.33 15.55
N LEU A 166 -11.21 7.54 16.29
CA LEU A 166 -11.70 8.85 16.72
C LEU A 166 -11.89 9.86 15.58
N GLY A 167 -12.30 9.37 14.40
CA GLY A 167 -12.49 10.21 13.22
C GLY A 167 -11.20 10.67 12.55
N LYS A 168 -10.05 10.12 12.95
CA LYS A 168 -8.74 10.44 12.37
C LYS A 168 -8.22 9.27 11.55
N LYS A 169 -7.74 9.58 10.33
CA LYS A 169 -7.14 8.60 9.41
C LYS A 169 -5.80 8.10 9.97
N ASN A 170 -5.58 6.77 9.91
CA ASN A 170 -4.33 6.11 10.30
C ASN A 170 -3.86 6.43 11.74
N PHE A 171 -4.80 6.70 12.66
CA PHE A 171 -4.46 7.17 14.00
C PHE A 171 -3.85 6.11 14.90
N LEU A 172 -4.33 4.86 14.81
CA LEU A 172 -3.70 3.72 15.47
C LEU A 172 -2.89 2.95 14.45
N GLY A 173 -1.60 2.78 14.70
CA GLY A 173 -0.73 2.12 13.75
C GLY A 173 0.48 1.45 14.36
N THR A 174 1.15 0.65 13.53
CA THR A 174 2.40 -0.02 13.86
C THR A 174 3.37 0.11 12.70
N PHE A 175 4.66 0.20 13.03
CA PHE A 175 5.74 -0.03 12.09
C PHE A 175 6.13 -1.51 12.18
N ALA A 176 5.47 -2.36 11.39
CA ALA A 176 5.70 -3.78 11.34
C ALA A 176 5.89 -4.22 9.88
N PRO A 177 7.15 -4.25 9.40
CA PRO A 177 7.46 -4.66 8.03
C PRO A 177 6.87 -6.04 7.73
N PRO A 178 6.32 -6.28 6.53
CA PRO A 178 5.94 -7.62 6.10
C PRO A 178 7.19 -8.49 5.99
N VAL A 179 7.04 -9.81 6.05
CA VAL A 179 8.16 -10.72 5.78
C VAL A 179 8.34 -10.97 4.30
N ALA A 180 7.29 -10.80 3.51
CA ALA A 180 7.32 -10.80 2.04
C ALA A 180 6.14 -10.05 1.47
N VAL A 181 6.31 -9.55 0.25
CA VAL A 181 5.26 -8.99 -0.60
C VAL A 181 5.27 -9.74 -1.93
N PHE A 182 4.09 -10.20 -2.39
CA PHE A 182 3.95 -10.84 -3.69
C PHE A 182 3.04 -9.98 -4.57
N ASN A 183 3.64 -9.22 -5.47
CA ASN A 183 2.94 -8.44 -6.48
C ASN A 183 2.57 -9.36 -7.65
N ASP A 184 1.34 -9.86 -7.63
CA ASP A 184 0.80 -10.71 -8.69
C ASP A 184 -0.01 -9.86 -9.67
N MET A 185 0.44 -9.83 -10.92
CA MET A 185 -0.18 -9.04 -11.99
C MET A 185 -1.59 -9.52 -12.35
N GLN A 186 -1.93 -10.77 -12.06
CA GLN A 186 -3.27 -11.34 -12.33
C GLN A 186 -4.37 -10.55 -11.60
N PHE A 187 -4.11 -10.08 -10.37
CA PHE A 187 -5.10 -9.34 -9.60
C PHE A 187 -5.48 -7.99 -10.22
N LEU A 188 -4.61 -7.41 -11.03
CA LEU A 188 -4.88 -6.13 -11.69
C LEU A 188 -5.91 -6.25 -12.83
N GLU A 189 -6.13 -7.46 -13.36
CA GLU A 189 -7.09 -7.71 -14.46
C GLU A 189 -8.55 -7.46 -14.06
N SER A 190 -8.85 -7.54 -12.77
CA SER A 190 -10.19 -7.29 -12.24
C SER A 190 -10.48 -5.84 -11.90
N LEU A 191 -9.47 -4.96 -12.00
CA LEU A 191 -9.61 -3.55 -11.65
C LEU A 191 -10.36 -2.77 -12.73
N GLY A 192 -11.26 -1.90 -12.29
CA GLY A 192 -11.83 -0.89 -13.16
C GLY A 192 -10.82 0.21 -13.51
N GLU A 193 -11.06 0.95 -14.59
CA GLU A 193 -10.17 2.03 -15.06
C GLU A 193 -9.82 3.05 -13.97
N ARG A 194 -10.77 3.40 -13.11
CA ARG A 194 -10.56 4.35 -12.01
C ARG A 194 -9.51 3.85 -11.00
N ASP A 195 -9.51 2.55 -10.70
CA ASP A 195 -8.56 1.94 -9.77
C ASP A 195 -7.19 1.70 -10.42
N LEU A 196 -7.16 1.36 -11.71
CA LEU A 196 -5.91 1.28 -12.48
C LEU A 196 -5.19 2.63 -12.49
N ARG A 197 -5.93 3.72 -12.77
CA ARG A 197 -5.36 5.09 -12.77
C ARG A 197 -4.89 5.54 -11.39
N GLY A 198 -5.61 5.17 -10.31
CA GLY A 198 -5.30 5.62 -8.96
C GLY A 198 -3.83 5.45 -8.56
N GLY A 199 -3.22 4.33 -8.94
CA GLY A 199 -1.80 4.06 -8.66
C GLY A 199 -0.82 4.85 -9.51
N LEU A 200 -1.24 5.43 -10.65
CA LEU A 200 -0.38 6.25 -11.50
C LEU A 200 -0.04 7.59 -10.85
N ALA A 201 -0.93 8.15 -10.02
CA ALA A 201 -0.67 9.41 -9.33
C ALA A 201 0.55 9.29 -8.39
N GLU A 202 0.65 8.17 -7.66
CA GLU A 202 1.80 7.89 -6.80
C GLU A 202 3.09 7.69 -7.60
N ALA A 203 3.03 7.00 -8.73
CA ALA A 203 4.19 6.82 -9.59
C ALA A 203 4.70 8.15 -10.15
N ILE A 204 3.79 9.04 -10.57
CA ILE A 204 4.13 10.40 -11.02
C ILE A 204 4.76 11.19 -9.87
N LYS A 205 4.19 11.14 -8.67
CA LYS A 205 4.75 11.79 -7.48
C LYS A 205 6.19 11.36 -7.23
N VAL A 206 6.42 10.08 -7.13
CA VAL A 206 7.75 9.53 -6.84
C VAL A 206 8.74 9.85 -7.96
N ALA A 207 8.31 9.77 -9.22
CA ALA A 207 9.13 10.12 -10.37
C ALA A 207 9.54 11.61 -10.37
N LEU A 208 8.60 12.52 -10.09
CA LEU A 208 8.89 13.97 -10.00
C LEU A 208 9.92 14.30 -8.91
N ILE A 209 9.87 13.56 -7.77
CA ILE A 209 10.73 13.86 -6.63
C ILE A 209 12.09 13.15 -6.70
N LYS A 210 12.13 11.94 -7.24
CA LYS A 210 13.28 11.04 -7.12
C LYS A 210 13.96 10.70 -8.45
N ASP A 211 13.24 10.69 -9.59
CA ASP A 211 13.77 10.14 -10.83
C ASP A 211 13.15 10.80 -12.07
N ILE A 212 13.83 11.80 -12.61
CA ILE A 212 13.39 12.52 -13.81
C ILE A 212 13.31 11.63 -15.06
N GLU A 213 14.14 10.58 -15.14
CA GLU A 213 14.11 9.65 -16.27
C GLU A 213 12.89 8.73 -16.18
N PHE A 214 12.46 8.39 -14.98
CA PHE A 214 11.20 7.69 -14.78
C PHE A 214 10.00 8.57 -15.13
N PHE A 215 10.02 9.86 -14.77
CA PHE A 215 8.98 10.81 -15.15
C PHE A 215 8.86 10.94 -16.68
N LYS A 216 9.98 11.12 -17.39
CA LYS A 216 10.01 11.14 -18.86
C LYS A 216 9.49 9.83 -19.47
N TRP A 217 9.83 8.70 -18.86
CA TRP A 217 9.36 7.39 -19.29
C TRP A 217 7.84 7.27 -19.16
N ILE A 218 7.24 7.74 -18.05
CA ILE A 218 5.78 7.77 -17.88
C ILE A 218 5.11 8.57 -19.00
N ILE A 219 5.62 9.76 -19.30
CA ILE A 219 5.09 10.60 -20.38
C ILE A 219 5.18 9.87 -21.73
N ALA A 220 6.30 9.21 -22.00
CA ALA A 220 6.51 8.50 -23.27
C ALA A 220 5.61 7.27 -23.47
N HIS A 221 5.06 6.70 -22.36
CA HIS A 221 4.22 5.50 -22.38
C HIS A 221 2.78 5.77 -21.91
N ILE A 222 2.35 7.03 -21.94
CA ILE A 222 1.04 7.44 -21.40
C ILE A 222 -0.12 6.71 -22.07
N GLU A 223 -0.10 6.55 -23.39
CA GLU A 223 -1.15 5.86 -24.14
C GLU A 223 -1.26 4.37 -23.75
N GLU A 224 -0.11 3.72 -23.57
CA GLU A 224 -0.05 2.32 -23.17
C GLU A 224 -0.50 2.13 -21.71
N LEU A 225 -0.19 3.07 -20.83
CA LEU A 225 -0.64 3.07 -19.43
C LEU A 225 -2.16 3.26 -19.35
N ILE A 226 -2.72 4.19 -20.14
CA ILE A 226 -4.18 4.39 -20.25
C ILE A 226 -4.86 3.15 -20.80
N ALA A 227 -4.27 2.51 -21.80
CA ALA A 227 -4.79 1.28 -22.41
C ALA A 227 -4.63 0.05 -21.50
N GLY A 228 -4.01 0.16 -20.31
CA GLY A 228 -3.79 -0.94 -19.40
C GLY A 228 -2.82 -2.01 -19.92
N ASN A 229 -1.82 -1.61 -20.74
CA ASN A 229 -0.82 -2.54 -21.25
C ASN A 229 -0.06 -3.20 -20.08
N LYS A 230 -0.23 -4.51 -19.92
CA LYS A 230 0.31 -5.27 -18.79
C LYS A 230 1.81 -5.09 -18.59
N ARG A 231 2.59 -5.14 -19.67
CA ARG A 231 4.06 -5.04 -19.59
C ARG A 231 4.50 -3.65 -19.13
N VAL A 232 3.86 -2.61 -19.68
CA VAL A 232 4.15 -1.22 -19.30
C VAL A 232 3.70 -0.94 -17.87
N MET A 233 2.55 -1.46 -17.48
CA MET A 233 2.06 -1.36 -16.09
C MET A 233 3.00 -2.06 -15.10
N GLN A 234 3.47 -3.26 -15.42
CA GLN A 234 4.43 -3.99 -14.59
C GLN A 234 5.74 -3.23 -14.42
N GLU A 235 6.26 -2.67 -15.50
CA GLU A 235 7.50 -1.84 -15.45
C GLU A 235 7.29 -0.59 -14.61
N GLN A 236 6.15 0.09 -14.74
CA GLN A 236 5.79 1.24 -13.92
C GLN A 236 5.75 0.86 -12.43
N ILE A 237 5.04 -0.22 -12.09
CA ILE A 237 4.92 -0.72 -10.71
C ILE A 237 6.30 -1.07 -10.15
N PHE A 238 7.12 -1.78 -10.92
CA PHE A 238 8.47 -2.17 -10.50
C PHE A 238 9.35 -0.95 -10.19
N ARG A 239 9.38 0.05 -11.08
CA ARG A 239 10.18 1.28 -10.89
C ARG A 239 9.70 2.07 -9.67
N CYS A 240 8.39 2.24 -9.52
CA CYS A 240 7.82 2.96 -8.39
C CYS A 240 8.14 2.24 -7.07
N ALA A 241 7.86 0.95 -6.98
CA ALA A 241 8.17 0.13 -5.80
C ALA A 241 9.67 0.17 -5.44
N LYS A 242 10.55 0.11 -6.45
CA LYS A 242 12.01 0.22 -6.24
C LYS A 242 12.39 1.55 -5.60
N LEU A 243 11.85 2.66 -6.09
CA LEU A 243 12.13 3.99 -5.52
C LEU A 243 11.59 4.12 -4.09
N HIS A 244 10.40 3.56 -3.82
CA HIS A 244 9.82 3.52 -2.48
C HIS A 244 10.69 2.70 -1.51
N LEU A 245 11.12 1.50 -1.91
CA LEU A 245 12.01 0.66 -1.11
C LEU A 245 13.38 1.32 -0.85
N GLN A 246 13.93 2.01 -1.85
CA GLN A 246 15.15 2.80 -1.69
C GLN A 246 14.96 3.94 -0.68
N HIS A 247 13.78 4.58 -0.66
CA HIS A 247 13.46 5.60 0.31
C HIS A 247 13.40 5.02 1.74
N ILE A 248 12.71 3.91 1.95
CA ILE A 248 12.68 3.19 3.25
C ILE A 248 14.10 2.84 3.70
N ALA A 249 14.96 2.38 2.79
CA ALA A 249 16.33 2.00 3.10
C ALA A 249 17.29 3.19 3.31
N SER A 250 16.87 4.43 3.10
CA SER A 250 17.74 5.62 3.14
C SER A 250 18.08 6.14 4.55
N GLY A 251 17.71 5.41 5.61
CA GLY A 251 18.13 5.69 6.99
C GLY A 251 17.03 6.14 7.94
N ASP A 252 15.82 6.46 7.46
CA ASP A 252 14.66 6.75 8.30
C ASP A 252 13.41 5.96 7.82
N PRO A 253 13.42 4.61 7.97
CA PRO A 253 12.36 3.74 7.46
C PRO A 253 11.00 4.00 8.11
N PHE A 254 10.98 4.63 9.27
CA PHE A 254 9.77 4.92 10.02
C PHE A 254 9.36 6.40 9.95
N GLU A 255 10.08 7.19 9.11
CA GLU A 255 9.77 8.60 8.87
C GLU A 255 9.65 9.42 10.16
N THR A 256 10.59 9.19 11.10
CA THR A 256 10.66 9.90 12.38
C THR A 256 11.26 11.29 12.25
N GLY A 257 11.97 11.55 11.16
CA GLY A 257 12.58 12.84 10.82
C GLY A 257 11.60 13.80 10.13
N SER A 258 12.07 15.03 9.93
CA SER A 258 11.28 16.09 9.27
C SER A 258 11.28 16.03 7.74
N ALA A 259 12.14 15.22 7.13
CA ALA A 259 12.27 15.13 5.68
C ALA A 259 11.26 14.11 5.13
N ARG A 260 10.15 14.61 4.59
CA ARG A 260 9.10 13.80 3.98
C ARG A 260 8.90 14.14 2.50
N PRO A 261 9.90 13.86 1.63
CA PRO A 261 9.77 14.25 0.22
C PRO A 261 8.58 13.56 -0.48
N LEU A 262 8.12 12.40 0.04
CA LEU A 262 6.99 11.68 -0.52
C LEU A 262 5.62 12.26 -0.11
N ASP A 263 5.59 13.27 0.77
CA ASP A 263 4.34 13.99 1.12
C ASP A 263 3.93 15.06 0.08
N PHE A 264 4.68 15.22 -1.02
CA PHE A 264 4.34 16.11 -2.11
C PHE A 264 2.90 15.85 -2.60
N GLY A 265 2.06 16.88 -2.57
CA GLY A 265 0.63 16.79 -2.87
C GLY A 265 -0.26 16.24 -1.76
N HIS A 266 0.30 15.62 -0.70
CA HIS A 266 -0.48 14.85 0.29
C HIS A 266 -1.22 15.71 1.31
N TRP A 267 -0.72 16.90 1.65
CA TRP A 267 -1.40 17.80 2.57
C TRP A 267 -2.80 18.19 2.08
N ALA A 268 -2.95 18.44 0.77
CA ALA A 268 -4.23 18.72 0.15
C ALA A 268 -5.03 17.42 -0.07
N ALA A 269 -4.37 16.34 -0.47
CA ALA A 269 -5.01 15.07 -0.77
C ALA A 269 -5.79 14.51 0.42
N HIS A 270 -5.16 14.35 1.57
CA HIS A 270 -5.82 13.82 2.77
C HIS A 270 -7.02 14.68 3.20
N LYS A 271 -6.90 16.01 3.05
CA LYS A 271 -8.00 16.90 3.38
C LYS A 271 -9.14 16.81 2.37
N LEU A 272 -8.84 16.66 1.08
CA LEU A 272 -9.83 16.46 0.03
C LEU A 272 -10.59 15.14 0.17
N GLU A 273 -9.90 14.05 0.52
CA GLU A 273 -10.56 12.78 0.84
C GLU A 273 -11.61 12.97 1.93
N TYR A 274 -11.24 13.65 3.03
CA TYR A 274 -12.15 13.92 4.14
C TYR A 274 -13.32 14.88 3.75
N LEU A 275 -13.03 16.00 3.09
CA LEU A 275 -14.03 16.99 2.69
C LEU A 275 -15.03 16.47 1.65
N SER A 276 -14.64 15.47 0.88
CA SER A 276 -15.50 14.80 -0.11
C SER A 276 -16.26 13.60 0.44
N ASP A 277 -16.19 13.36 1.74
CA ASP A 277 -16.73 12.15 2.37
C ASP A 277 -16.23 10.86 1.67
N PHE A 278 -14.94 10.84 1.36
CA PHE A 278 -14.22 9.76 0.65
C PHE A 278 -14.77 9.44 -0.76
N GLN A 279 -15.54 10.32 -1.37
CA GLN A 279 -15.98 10.16 -2.76
C GLN A 279 -14.83 10.36 -3.74
N ILE A 280 -13.88 11.23 -3.43
CA ILE A 280 -12.60 11.34 -4.13
C ILE A 280 -11.69 10.25 -3.57
N ARG A 281 -11.20 9.36 -4.45
CA ARG A 281 -10.26 8.32 -4.04
C ARG A 281 -8.86 8.88 -3.86
N HIS A 282 -8.04 8.21 -3.05
CA HIS A 282 -6.70 8.67 -2.68
C HIS A 282 -5.86 9.13 -3.89
N GLY A 283 -5.69 8.31 -4.93
CA GLY A 283 -4.90 8.68 -6.12
C GLY A 283 -5.45 9.90 -6.86
N GLU A 284 -6.79 10.10 -6.87
CA GLU A 284 -7.40 11.29 -7.46
C GLU A 284 -7.10 12.54 -6.62
N ALA A 285 -7.19 12.42 -5.31
CA ALA A 285 -6.85 13.50 -4.38
C ALA A 285 -5.36 13.87 -4.47
N VAL A 286 -4.47 12.87 -4.58
CA VAL A 286 -3.02 13.07 -4.78
C VAL A 286 -2.74 13.77 -6.10
N ALA A 287 -3.42 13.41 -7.20
CA ALA A 287 -3.28 14.09 -8.49
C ALA A 287 -3.61 15.59 -8.38
N ILE A 288 -4.71 15.94 -7.71
CA ILE A 288 -5.10 17.34 -7.44
C ILE A 288 -4.03 18.04 -6.58
N GLY A 289 -3.57 17.39 -5.52
CA GLY A 289 -2.55 17.93 -4.62
C GLY A 289 -1.22 18.20 -5.31
N ILE A 290 -0.75 17.28 -6.17
CA ILE A 290 0.46 17.46 -6.97
C ILE A 290 0.33 18.64 -7.94
N CYS A 291 -0.85 18.80 -8.57
CA CYS A 291 -1.10 19.97 -9.43
C CYS A 291 -1.03 21.28 -8.63
N LEU A 292 -1.60 21.32 -7.41
CA LEU A 292 -1.51 22.49 -6.53
C LEU A 292 -0.08 22.82 -6.12
N ASP A 293 0.69 21.82 -5.71
CA ASP A 293 2.09 22.01 -5.28
C ASP A 293 2.99 22.40 -6.46
N SER A 294 2.71 21.89 -7.66
CA SER A 294 3.42 22.29 -8.88
C SER A 294 3.13 23.75 -9.26
N LEU A 295 1.87 24.18 -9.18
CA LEU A 295 1.49 25.58 -9.39
C LEU A 295 2.10 26.49 -8.33
N TYR A 296 2.10 26.10 -7.06
CA TYR A 296 2.74 26.83 -5.99
C TYR A 296 4.25 26.95 -6.23
N SER A 297 4.91 25.88 -6.64
CA SER A 297 6.34 25.87 -6.98
C SER A 297 6.67 26.84 -8.10
N TYR A 298 5.81 26.92 -9.15
CA TYR A 298 5.93 27.92 -10.20
C TYR A 298 5.78 29.35 -9.67
N LEU A 299 4.74 29.63 -8.87
CA LEU A 299 4.50 30.95 -8.29
C LEU A 299 5.64 31.41 -7.38
N LYS A 300 6.36 30.48 -6.76
CA LYS A 300 7.54 30.75 -5.92
C LYS A 300 8.85 30.83 -6.75
N GLY A 301 8.79 30.56 -8.05
CA GLY A 301 9.97 30.60 -8.93
C GLY A 301 10.91 29.40 -8.80
N TYR A 302 10.44 28.28 -8.21
CA TYR A 302 11.23 27.05 -8.10
C TYR A 302 11.27 26.25 -9.39
N ILE A 303 10.20 26.32 -10.19
CA ILE A 303 10.09 25.71 -11.51
C ILE A 303 9.52 26.72 -12.51
N SER A 304 9.74 26.48 -13.80
CA SER A 304 9.17 27.29 -14.87
C SER A 304 7.67 27.02 -15.06
N GLN A 305 6.96 27.95 -15.70
CA GLN A 305 5.56 27.77 -16.08
C GLN A 305 5.37 26.49 -16.94
N LYS A 306 6.27 26.26 -17.89
CA LYS A 306 6.21 25.09 -18.76
C LYS A 306 6.32 23.77 -18.00
N GLU A 307 7.15 23.72 -16.96
CA GLU A 307 7.27 22.53 -16.10
C GLU A 307 5.99 22.30 -15.29
N ALA A 308 5.44 23.34 -14.68
CA ALA A 308 4.16 23.22 -13.96
C ALA A 308 3.01 22.78 -14.86
N GLU A 309 2.90 23.41 -16.07
CA GLU A 309 1.89 23.02 -17.05
C GLU A 309 2.05 21.57 -17.53
N SER A 310 3.29 21.10 -17.72
CA SER A 310 3.53 19.72 -18.13
C SER A 310 3.03 18.70 -17.12
N VAL A 311 3.11 19.00 -15.83
CA VAL A 311 2.56 18.14 -14.77
C VAL A 311 1.04 18.14 -14.81
N VAL A 312 0.41 19.32 -14.94
CA VAL A 312 -1.05 19.44 -15.00
C VAL A 312 -1.61 18.72 -16.21
N TYR A 313 -1.02 18.93 -17.40
CA TYR A 313 -1.46 18.25 -18.62
C TYR A 313 -1.28 16.74 -18.56
N LEU A 314 -0.19 16.25 -17.98
CA LEU A 314 -0.01 14.81 -17.77
C LEU A 314 -1.17 14.18 -17.00
N PHE A 315 -1.61 14.82 -15.89
CA PHE A 315 -2.74 14.32 -15.13
C PHE A 315 -4.06 14.41 -15.91
N GLN A 316 -4.27 15.47 -16.69
CA GLN A 316 -5.44 15.63 -17.56
C GLN A 316 -5.48 14.55 -18.65
N ASP A 317 -4.35 14.30 -19.31
CA ASP A 317 -4.22 13.27 -20.34
C ASP A 317 -4.48 11.85 -19.78
N LEU A 318 -4.07 11.60 -18.54
CA LEU A 318 -4.41 10.37 -17.80
C LEU A 318 -5.88 10.32 -17.35
N GLY A 319 -6.67 11.36 -17.59
CA GLY A 319 -8.09 11.44 -17.24
C GLY A 319 -8.37 11.72 -15.77
N PHE A 320 -7.43 12.32 -15.04
CA PHE A 320 -7.67 12.83 -13.71
C PHE A 320 -8.32 14.22 -13.75
N ALA A 321 -9.23 14.48 -12.79
CA ALA A 321 -9.60 15.84 -12.47
C ALA A 321 -8.42 16.54 -11.77
N THR A 322 -8.08 17.76 -12.22
CA THR A 322 -7.01 18.58 -11.62
C THR A 322 -7.54 19.65 -10.66
N PHE A 323 -8.85 19.66 -10.43
CA PHE A 323 -9.55 20.57 -9.53
C PHE A 323 -10.80 19.89 -8.94
N HIS A 324 -11.15 20.26 -7.70
CA HIS A 324 -12.43 19.88 -7.08
C HIS A 324 -13.02 21.05 -6.31
N THR A 325 -14.35 21.15 -6.27
CA THR A 325 -15.08 22.28 -5.64
C THR A 325 -14.77 22.43 -4.14
N ALA A 326 -14.52 21.34 -3.43
CA ALA A 326 -14.12 21.37 -2.03
C ALA A 326 -12.84 22.21 -1.75
N LEU A 327 -12.02 22.46 -2.76
CA LEU A 327 -10.86 23.37 -2.63
C LEU A 327 -11.26 24.84 -2.42
N ALA A 328 -12.44 25.22 -2.89
CA ALA A 328 -12.94 26.60 -2.84
C ALA A 328 -14.04 26.83 -1.79
N GLU A 329 -14.52 25.77 -1.15
CA GLU A 329 -15.59 25.86 -0.16
C GLU A 329 -15.16 26.66 1.08
N ASN A 330 -16.11 27.42 1.62
CA ASN A 330 -15.94 28.24 2.81
C ASN A 330 -14.68 29.14 2.73
N ASP A 331 -14.51 29.84 1.60
CA ASP A 331 -13.36 30.71 1.33
C ASP A 331 -11.99 29.99 1.53
N LYS A 332 -11.93 28.70 1.22
CA LYS A 332 -10.75 27.82 1.37
C LYS A 332 -10.33 27.55 2.81
N ILE A 333 -11.09 28.00 3.82
CA ILE A 333 -10.75 27.82 5.24
C ILE A 333 -10.65 26.32 5.57
N ASN A 334 -11.58 25.52 5.04
CA ASN A 334 -11.59 24.07 5.28
C ASN A 334 -10.34 23.39 4.77
N LEU A 335 -9.83 23.79 3.60
CA LEU A 335 -8.59 23.25 3.04
C LEU A 335 -7.37 23.68 3.88
N PHE A 336 -7.28 24.99 4.21
CA PHE A 336 -6.14 25.51 4.98
C PHE A 336 -6.07 24.98 6.41
N ASN A 337 -7.20 24.61 7.02
CA ASN A 337 -7.19 23.92 8.30
C ASN A 337 -6.42 22.60 8.22
N GLY A 338 -6.41 21.94 7.05
CA GLY A 338 -5.61 20.75 6.83
C GLY A 338 -4.10 20.98 6.98
N LEU A 339 -3.59 22.17 6.66
CA LEU A 339 -2.17 22.53 6.88
C LEU A 339 -1.76 22.56 8.35
N ASN A 340 -2.71 22.77 9.27
CA ASN A 340 -2.44 22.81 10.71
C ASN A 340 -2.59 21.43 11.37
N GLU A 341 -3.02 20.42 10.60
CA GLU A 341 -3.21 19.04 11.09
C GLU A 341 -1.94 18.17 10.87
N PHE A 342 -0.92 18.73 10.16
CA PHE A 342 0.35 18.05 9.81
C PHE A 342 1.55 18.61 10.61
#